data_88af721f20d6a37b133aa28dd500895b
#
_entry.id   88af721f20d6a37b133aa28dd500895b
#
_cell.length_a   1.000
_cell.length_b   1.000
_cell.length_c   1.000
_cell.angle_alpha   90.00
_cell.angle_beta   90.00
_cell.angle_gamma   90.00
#
_symmetry.space_group_name_H-M   'P 1'
#
loop_
_entity.id
_entity.type
_entity.pdbx_description
1 polymer ?
#
loop_
_entity_poly.entity_id
_entity_poly.type
_entity_poly.pdbx_seq_one_letter_code
_entity_poly.pdbx_strand_id
1 'polypeptide(L)'
;WNEIRERLETDFSDDLEALLHERFTEHEAKQLEQDFIDRIGCTPEEYVRIRRAIRLLEAHYPDSSNELTAAAIATPLGEMLAVFGGKGLCLLEFVGQKYMEQEITAVQKALRGRFVFREDERTQLLRQELDLYFKGRLKTFATPLEQIGTEFQKQAWDALLAIPYGETRSYKEQAQRLGNPKAVRAVAAANGQNKVSILIPCHRVIG
;
A
#
# COMPACT_ATOMS: atom_id res chain seq x y z
N TRP A 1 18.24 -21.34 1.95
CA TRP A 1 17.49 -20.13 1.60
C TRP A 1 16.28 -20.45 0.73
N ASN A 2 16.43 -21.20 -0.35
CA ASN A 2 15.32 -21.65 -1.23
C ASN A 2 14.28 -22.47 -0.44
N GLU A 3 14.72 -23.32 0.51
CA GLU A 3 13.86 -24.12 1.38
C GLU A 3 13.03 -23.25 2.33
N ILE A 4 13.59 -22.16 2.86
CA ILE A 4 12.86 -21.20 3.72
C ILE A 4 11.83 -20.45 2.87
N ARG A 5 12.21 -19.97 1.69
CA ARG A 5 11.29 -19.30 0.78
C ARG A 5 10.15 -20.23 0.35
N GLU A 6 10.44 -21.47 -0.01
CA GLU A 6 9.44 -22.46 -0.42
C GLU A 6 8.49 -22.79 0.72
N ARG A 7 8.98 -22.85 1.96
CA ARG A 7 8.14 -23.01 3.16
C ARG A 7 7.29 -21.77 3.46
N LEU A 8 7.87 -20.58 3.37
CA LEU A 8 7.12 -19.33 3.51
C LEU A 8 6.05 -19.17 2.41
N GLU A 9 6.24 -19.82 1.26
CA GLU A 9 5.25 -19.87 0.20
C GLU A 9 4.19 -20.97 0.38
N THR A 10 4.45 -22.01 1.18
CA THR A 10 3.58 -23.17 1.34
C THR A 10 2.98 -23.31 2.73
N ASP A 11 3.69 -22.91 3.77
CA ASP A 11 3.27 -23.07 5.17
C ASP A 11 3.04 -21.70 5.81
N PHE A 12 1.77 -21.32 5.92
CA PHE A 12 1.31 -20.04 6.46
C PHE A 12 1.00 -20.14 7.96
N SER A 13 1.75 -20.96 8.71
CA SER A 13 1.65 -20.98 10.16
C SER A 13 1.99 -19.59 10.71
N ASP A 14 1.17 -19.11 11.65
CA ASP A 14 1.29 -17.78 12.26
C ASP A 14 2.56 -17.60 13.10
N ASP A 15 3.47 -18.57 13.12
CA ASP A 15 4.63 -18.62 14.01
C ASP A 15 5.93 -18.84 13.23
N LEU A 16 6.24 -17.88 12.35
CA LEU A 16 7.54 -17.86 11.67
C LEU A 16 8.70 -17.72 12.65
N GLU A 17 8.49 -16.99 13.75
CA GLU A 17 9.48 -16.79 14.81
C GLU A 17 9.80 -18.13 15.49
N ALA A 18 8.78 -18.95 15.81
CA ALA A 18 8.98 -20.31 16.35
C ALA A 18 9.71 -21.22 15.36
N LEU A 19 9.37 -21.15 14.07
CA LEU A 19 10.04 -21.92 13.01
C LEU A 19 11.52 -21.57 12.84
N LEU A 20 11.86 -20.29 12.95
CA LEU A 20 13.23 -19.82 12.90
C LEU A 20 14.00 -20.21 14.16
N HIS A 21 13.39 -20.08 15.33
CA HIS A 21 14.02 -20.46 16.62
C HIS A 21 14.16 -21.97 16.81
N GLU A 22 13.32 -22.79 16.19
CA GLU A 22 13.42 -24.25 16.28
C GLU A 22 14.64 -24.81 15.53
N ARG A 23 15.12 -24.12 14.48
CA ARG A 23 16.17 -24.63 13.58
C ARG A 23 17.44 -23.82 13.54
N PHE A 24 17.42 -22.57 14.01
CA PHE A 24 18.54 -21.64 13.90
C PHE A 24 18.87 -21.04 15.25
N THR A 25 20.13 -20.76 15.48
CA THR A 25 20.54 -19.92 16.61
C THR A 25 20.05 -18.48 16.41
N GLU A 26 19.93 -17.72 17.48
CA GLU A 26 19.51 -16.31 17.44
C GLU A 26 20.35 -15.46 16.46
N HIS A 27 21.65 -15.77 16.37
CA HIS A 27 22.55 -15.10 15.43
C HIS A 27 22.26 -15.45 13.97
N GLU A 28 22.04 -16.74 13.69
CA GLU A 28 21.70 -17.21 12.34
C GLU A 28 20.32 -16.72 11.90
N ALA A 29 19.35 -16.67 12.81
CA ALA A 29 18.03 -16.13 12.53
C ALA A 29 18.09 -14.64 12.13
N LYS A 30 18.84 -13.82 12.87
CA LYS A 30 19.07 -12.40 12.55
C LYS A 30 19.79 -12.22 11.20
N GLN A 31 20.78 -13.07 10.92
CA GLN A 31 21.49 -13.02 9.63
C GLN A 31 20.55 -13.37 8.46
N LEU A 32 19.72 -14.40 8.64
CA LEU A 32 18.72 -14.80 7.65
C LEU A 32 17.65 -13.72 7.41
N GLU A 33 17.22 -13.06 8.48
CA GLU A 33 16.29 -11.93 8.41
C GLU A 33 16.92 -10.78 7.61
N GLN A 34 18.16 -10.41 7.89
CA GLN A 34 18.86 -9.36 7.15
C GLN A 34 19.06 -9.73 5.68
N ASP A 35 19.50 -10.96 5.39
CA ASP A 35 19.63 -11.47 4.02
C ASP A 35 18.30 -11.46 3.25
N PHE A 36 17.17 -11.68 3.97
CA PHE A 36 15.83 -11.61 3.39
C PHE A 36 15.45 -10.16 3.06
N ILE A 37 15.67 -9.24 3.99
CA ILE A 37 15.44 -7.80 3.80
C ILE A 37 16.27 -7.28 2.61
N ASP A 38 17.54 -7.65 2.53
CA ASP A 38 18.45 -7.19 1.47
C ASP A 38 18.01 -7.68 0.07
N ARG A 39 17.35 -8.85 0.00
CA ARG A 39 16.96 -9.48 -1.28
C ARG A 39 15.53 -9.18 -1.69
N ILE A 40 14.63 -9.13 -0.72
CA ILE A 40 13.17 -9.03 -0.94
C ILE A 40 12.66 -7.61 -0.63
N GLY A 41 13.38 -6.87 0.23
CA GLY A 41 13.04 -5.50 0.62
C GLY A 41 12.10 -5.41 1.82
N CYS A 42 11.78 -6.53 2.46
CA CYS A 42 10.91 -6.61 3.62
C CYS A 42 11.32 -7.70 4.60
N THR A 43 10.82 -7.67 5.83
CA THR A 43 11.05 -8.76 6.77
C THR A 43 10.29 -10.03 6.33
N PRO A 44 10.75 -11.23 6.75
CA PRO A 44 10.02 -12.47 6.49
C PRO A 44 8.55 -12.42 6.95
N GLU A 45 8.28 -11.81 8.12
CA GLU A 45 6.92 -11.67 8.65
C GLU A 45 6.05 -10.74 7.80
N GLU A 46 6.61 -9.62 7.36
CA GLU A 46 5.93 -8.69 6.45
C GLU A 46 5.64 -9.38 5.13
N TYR A 47 6.58 -10.14 4.59
CA TYR A 47 6.39 -10.95 3.39
C TYR A 47 5.24 -11.95 3.54
N VAL A 48 5.20 -12.71 4.64
CA VAL A 48 4.11 -13.66 4.92
C VAL A 48 2.77 -12.93 5.00
N ARG A 49 2.70 -11.81 5.71
CA ARG A 49 1.46 -11.00 5.82
C ARG A 49 0.98 -10.50 4.45
N ILE A 50 1.90 -9.99 3.63
CA ILE A 50 1.59 -9.54 2.26
C ILE A 50 1.09 -10.73 1.42
N ARG A 51 1.83 -11.84 1.43
CA ARG A 51 1.47 -13.04 0.66
C ARG A 51 0.14 -13.63 1.09
N ARG A 52 -0.15 -13.66 2.40
CA ARG A 52 -1.42 -14.11 2.95
C ARG A 52 -2.58 -13.21 2.49
N ALA A 53 -2.42 -11.90 2.61
CA ALA A 53 -3.39 -10.94 2.13
C ALA A 53 -3.69 -11.16 0.64
N ILE A 54 -2.65 -11.38 -0.18
CA ILE A 54 -2.80 -11.60 -1.62
C ILE A 54 -3.44 -12.94 -1.94
N ARG A 55 -3.06 -14.02 -1.26
CA ARG A 55 -3.62 -15.36 -1.48
C ARG A 55 -5.11 -15.44 -1.16
N LEU A 56 -5.55 -14.77 -0.09
CA LEU A 56 -6.97 -14.62 0.22
C LEU A 56 -7.75 -13.94 -0.93
N LEU A 57 -7.04 -13.19 -1.76
CA LEU A 57 -7.61 -12.40 -2.85
C LEU A 57 -7.46 -13.08 -4.22
N GLU A 58 -6.45 -13.91 -4.44
CA GLU A 58 -6.29 -14.71 -5.66
C GLU A 58 -7.50 -15.63 -5.89
N ALA A 59 -8.17 -16.05 -4.81
CA ALA A 59 -9.35 -16.91 -4.87
C ALA A 59 -10.61 -16.26 -5.49
N HIS A 60 -10.67 -14.92 -5.59
CA HIS A 60 -11.91 -14.23 -6.00
C HIS A 60 -12.07 -14.05 -7.52
N TYR A 61 -10.96 -13.92 -8.27
CA TYR A 61 -10.98 -13.71 -9.72
C TYR A 61 -9.83 -14.44 -10.42
N PRO A 62 -9.68 -15.78 -10.23
CA PRO A 62 -8.51 -16.51 -10.76
C PRO A 62 -8.44 -16.50 -12.28
N ASP A 63 -9.60 -16.50 -12.94
CA ASP A 63 -9.73 -16.56 -14.41
C ASP A 63 -9.83 -15.17 -15.05
N SER A 64 -9.65 -14.09 -14.28
CA SER A 64 -9.72 -12.74 -14.84
C SER A 64 -8.55 -12.46 -15.77
N SER A 65 -8.86 -11.97 -16.97
CA SER A 65 -7.85 -11.43 -17.89
C SER A 65 -7.30 -10.07 -17.45
N ASN A 66 -7.96 -9.40 -16.48
CA ASN A 66 -7.49 -8.13 -15.93
C ASN A 66 -6.46 -8.40 -14.84
N GLU A 67 -5.20 -8.01 -15.07
CA GLU A 67 -4.12 -8.15 -14.11
C GLU A 67 -3.95 -6.88 -13.28
N LEU A 68 -3.86 -7.04 -11.97
CA LEU A 68 -3.50 -6.01 -11.01
C LEU A 68 -2.05 -6.26 -10.57
N THR A 69 -1.14 -5.41 -11.00
CA THR A 69 0.28 -5.54 -10.62
C THR A 69 0.45 -5.13 -9.16
N ALA A 70 0.96 -6.03 -8.34
CA ALA A 70 1.28 -5.78 -6.94
C ALA A 70 2.79 -5.82 -6.71
N ALA A 71 3.29 -4.90 -5.87
CA ALA A 71 4.69 -4.85 -5.47
C ALA A 71 4.83 -4.34 -4.03
N ALA A 72 5.82 -4.88 -3.32
CA ALA A 72 6.23 -4.38 -2.02
C ALA A 72 7.25 -3.25 -2.22
N ILE A 73 7.09 -2.15 -1.47
CA ILE A 73 7.97 -0.96 -1.56
C ILE A 73 8.46 -0.58 -0.18
N ALA A 74 9.74 -0.80 0.06
CA ALA A 74 10.40 -0.37 1.30
C ALA A 74 10.47 1.17 1.36
N THR A 75 10.12 1.74 2.52
CA THR A 75 10.24 3.16 2.81
C THR A 75 10.87 3.38 4.19
N PRO A 76 11.38 4.59 4.51
CA PRO A 76 11.88 4.89 5.85
C PRO A 76 10.85 4.76 6.97
N LEU A 77 9.55 4.73 6.65
CA LEU A 77 8.45 4.59 7.61
C LEU A 77 7.92 3.15 7.71
N GLY A 78 8.51 2.22 6.97
CA GLY A 78 8.07 0.83 6.86
C GLY A 78 7.72 0.45 5.44
N GLU A 79 7.34 -0.80 5.29
CA GLU A 79 7.00 -1.35 4.00
C GLU A 79 5.58 -1.01 3.59
N MET A 80 5.41 -0.75 2.30
CA MET A 80 4.12 -0.47 1.68
C MET A 80 3.80 -1.50 0.60
N LEU A 81 2.54 -1.86 0.48
CA LEU A 81 2.01 -2.58 -0.67
C LEU A 81 1.49 -1.58 -1.69
N ALA A 82 2.01 -1.64 -2.90
CA ALA A 82 1.51 -0.92 -4.06
C ALA A 82 0.71 -1.86 -4.96
N VAL A 83 -0.46 -1.39 -5.44
CA VAL A 83 -1.25 -2.11 -6.44
C VAL A 83 -1.59 -1.17 -7.59
N PHE A 84 -1.29 -1.61 -8.80
CA PHE A 84 -1.60 -0.89 -10.04
C PHE A 84 -2.71 -1.61 -10.81
N GLY A 85 -3.72 -0.85 -11.18
CA GLY A 85 -4.70 -1.24 -12.19
C GLY A 85 -4.29 -0.83 -13.60
N GLY A 86 -5.25 -0.86 -14.52
CA GLY A 86 -4.99 -0.50 -15.92
C GLY A 86 -4.71 1.00 -16.15
N LYS A 87 -5.18 1.87 -15.26
CA LYS A 87 -5.06 3.34 -15.42
C LYS A 87 -4.01 3.97 -14.49
N GLY A 88 -3.57 3.25 -13.45
CA GLY A 88 -2.60 3.79 -12.51
C GLY A 88 -2.59 3.08 -11.16
N LEU A 89 -1.96 3.74 -10.19
CA LEU A 89 -1.86 3.29 -8.81
C LEU A 89 -3.23 3.39 -8.12
N CYS A 90 -3.75 2.27 -7.65
CA CYS A 90 -5.06 2.18 -7.01
C CYS A 90 -5.00 1.84 -5.51
N LEU A 91 -3.85 1.38 -5.03
CA LEU A 91 -3.57 1.19 -3.61
C LEU A 91 -2.08 1.44 -3.34
N LEU A 92 -1.81 2.15 -2.27
CA LEU A 92 -0.50 2.29 -1.65
C LEU A 92 -0.72 2.45 -0.15
N GLU A 93 -0.50 1.39 0.62
CA GLU A 93 -0.76 1.40 2.05
C GLU A 93 0.33 0.66 2.81
N PHE A 94 0.59 1.09 4.05
CA PHE A 94 1.58 0.43 4.90
C PHE A 94 1.13 -0.98 5.29
N VAL A 95 2.06 -1.92 5.19
CA VAL A 95 1.81 -3.32 5.55
C VAL A 95 1.48 -3.42 7.04
N GLY A 96 0.42 -4.14 7.37
CA GLY A 96 -0.06 -4.31 8.74
C GLY A 96 -1.06 -3.26 9.22
N GLN A 97 -1.47 -2.31 8.37
CA GLN A 97 -2.57 -1.41 8.69
C GLN A 97 -3.90 -2.16 8.85
N LYS A 98 -4.68 -1.74 9.85
CA LYS A 98 -5.91 -2.41 10.28
C LYS A 98 -6.93 -2.68 9.16
N TYR A 99 -7.00 -1.79 8.18
CA TYR A 99 -8.02 -1.85 7.11
C TYR A 99 -7.46 -2.33 5.77
N MET A 100 -6.19 -2.71 5.69
CA MET A 100 -5.51 -3.10 4.46
C MET A 100 -6.23 -4.21 3.69
N GLU A 101 -6.67 -5.28 4.37
CA GLU A 101 -7.41 -6.39 3.72
C GLU A 101 -8.73 -5.93 3.09
N GLN A 102 -9.44 -5.02 3.77
CA GLN A 102 -10.69 -4.45 3.27
C GLN A 102 -10.45 -3.57 2.04
N GLU A 103 -9.37 -2.80 2.04
CA GLU A 103 -8.99 -1.92 0.94
C GLU A 103 -8.55 -2.71 -0.28
N ILE A 104 -7.72 -3.73 -0.10
CA ILE A 104 -7.32 -4.67 -1.16
C ILE A 104 -8.57 -5.34 -1.77
N THR A 105 -9.46 -5.85 -0.92
CA THR A 105 -10.72 -6.47 -1.37
C THR A 105 -11.58 -5.49 -2.16
N ALA A 106 -11.67 -4.24 -1.72
CA ALA A 106 -12.43 -3.20 -2.41
C ALA A 106 -11.84 -2.87 -3.80
N VAL A 107 -10.51 -2.77 -3.91
CA VAL A 107 -9.81 -2.57 -5.17
C VAL A 107 -10.05 -3.74 -6.12
N GLN A 108 -9.88 -4.98 -5.64
CA GLN A 108 -10.07 -6.16 -6.45
C GLN A 108 -11.52 -6.28 -6.98
N LYS A 109 -12.52 -6.05 -6.11
CA LYS A 109 -13.93 -6.08 -6.51
C LYS A 109 -14.27 -5.00 -7.54
N ALA A 110 -13.73 -3.79 -7.36
CA ALA A 110 -13.99 -2.68 -8.27
C ALA A 110 -13.39 -2.93 -9.66
N LEU A 111 -12.18 -3.47 -9.71
CA LEU A 111 -11.43 -3.71 -10.94
C LEU A 111 -11.64 -5.12 -11.50
N ARG A 112 -12.24 -6.04 -10.75
CA ARG A 112 -12.46 -7.45 -11.12
C ARG A 112 -11.19 -8.12 -11.66
N GLY A 113 -10.03 -7.81 -11.04
CA GLY A 113 -8.73 -8.26 -11.49
C GLY A 113 -8.12 -9.33 -10.60
N ARG A 114 -7.18 -10.11 -11.15
CA ARG A 114 -6.31 -11.00 -10.40
C ARG A 114 -5.00 -10.30 -10.06
N PHE A 115 -4.48 -10.53 -8.87
CA PHE A 115 -3.19 -9.97 -8.48
C PHE A 115 -2.03 -10.74 -9.11
N VAL A 116 -1.05 -9.99 -9.61
CA VAL A 116 0.21 -10.54 -10.12
C VAL A 116 1.34 -9.79 -9.45
N PHE A 117 2.13 -10.51 -8.63
CA PHE A 117 3.34 -9.96 -8.03
C PHE A 117 4.44 -9.87 -9.06
N ARG A 118 4.80 -8.65 -9.41
CA ARG A 118 5.93 -8.38 -10.31
C ARG A 118 6.42 -6.95 -10.18
N GLU A 119 7.68 -6.74 -10.51
CA GLU A 119 8.23 -5.41 -10.77
C GLU A 119 8.02 -5.06 -12.25
N ASP A 120 7.55 -3.84 -12.50
CA ASP A 120 7.43 -3.24 -13.83
C ASP A 120 7.89 -1.78 -13.78
N GLU A 121 7.86 -1.08 -14.92
CA GLU A 121 8.30 0.32 -15.02
C GLU A 121 7.51 1.25 -14.08
N ARG A 122 6.23 0.95 -13.81
CA ARG A 122 5.37 1.75 -12.93
C ARG A 122 5.77 1.60 -11.46
N THR A 123 6.09 0.38 -11.04
CA THR A 123 6.54 0.10 -9.67
C THR A 123 7.93 0.69 -9.44
N GLN A 124 8.82 0.64 -10.44
CA GLN A 124 10.14 1.26 -10.38
C GLN A 124 10.05 2.78 -10.30
N LEU A 125 9.19 3.42 -11.10
CA LEU A 125 8.93 4.86 -11.03
C LEU A 125 8.46 5.25 -9.64
N LEU A 126 7.43 4.56 -9.11
CA LEU A 126 6.88 4.84 -7.78
C LEU A 126 7.96 4.73 -6.69
N ARG A 127 8.80 3.69 -6.75
CA ARG A 127 9.90 3.49 -5.81
C ARG A 127 10.90 4.66 -5.84
N GLN A 128 11.29 5.09 -7.04
CA GLN A 128 12.18 6.25 -7.21
C GLN A 128 11.55 7.54 -6.68
N GLU A 129 10.27 7.76 -6.96
CA GLU A 129 9.55 8.94 -6.50
C GLU A 129 9.43 8.97 -4.98
N LEU A 130 9.10 7.85 -4.34
CA LEU A 130 9.03 7.74 -2.88
C LEU A 130 10.42 7.98 -2.24
N ASP A 131 11.49 7.41 -2.79
CA ASP A 131 12.85 7.66 -2.31
C ASP A 131 13.22 9.15 -2.38
N LEU A 132 12.92 9.81 -3.51
CA LEU A 132 13.14 11.25 -3.67
C LEU A 132 12.24 12.09 -2.74
N TYR A 133 10.99 11.67 -2.53
CA TYR A 133 10.08 12.35 -1.62
C TYR A 133 10.57 12.31 -0.18
N PHE A 134 10.96 11.14 0.32
CA PHE A 134 11.50 11.00 1.68
C PHE A 134 12.86 11.71 1.87
N LYS A 135 13.62 11.91 0.81
CA LYS A 135 14.83 12.75 0.81
C LYS A 135 14.53 14.26 0.69
N GLY A 136 13.25 14.66 0.64
CA GLY A 136 12.83 16.06 0.49
C GLY A 136 13.14 16.66 -0.90
N ARG A 137 13.44 15.82 -1.89
CA ARG A 137 13.86 16.23 -3.25
C ARG A 137 12.72 16.18 -4.27
N LEU A 138 11.59 15.53 -3.94
CA LEU A 138 10.36 15.49 -4.73
C LEU A 138 9.22 16.11 -3.92
N LYS A 139 8.40 16.94 -4.57
CA LYS A 139 7.22 17.58 -3.96
C LYS A 139 5.91 17.16 -4.61
N THR A 140 5.98 16.66 -5.84
CA THR A 140 4.83 16.25 -6.64
C THR A 140 5.17 14.95 -7.36
N PHE A 141 4.28 13.97 -7.29
CA PHE A 141 4.43 12.67 -7.93
C PHE A 141 3.92 12.71 -9.37
N ALA A 142 4.61 12.02 -10.28
CA ALA A 142 4.19 11.80 -11.67
C ALA A 142 3.43 10.47 -11.84
N THR A 143 3.55 9.55 -10.86
CA THR A 143 2.82 8.27 -10.87
C THR A 143 1.33 8.51 -11.07
N PRO A 144 0.71 7.97 -12.14
CA PRO A 144 -0.72 8.11 -12.39
C PRO A 144 -1.54 7.43 -11.30
N LEU A 145 -2.68 8.04 -10.94
CA LEU A 145 -3.60 7.51 -9.93
C LEU A 145 -4.87 6.94 -10.59
N GLU A 146 -5.32 5.81 -10.07
CA GLU A 146 -6.63 5.23 -10.37
C GLU A 146 -7.44 5.14 -9.08
N GLN A 147 -8.16 6.22 -8.76
CA GLN A 147 -8.89 6.34 -7.50
C GLN A 147 -10.09 5.39 -7.46
N ILE A 148 -10.11 4.47 -6.50
CA ILE A 148 -11.19 3.51 -6.27
C ILE A 148 -12.04 3.96 -5.09
N GLY A 149 -13.20 4.55 -5.38
CA GLY A 149 -14.11 5.09 -4.37
C GLY A 149 -15.38 5.66 -4.99
N THR A 150 -16.28 6.16 -4.13
CA THR A 150 -17.49 6.91 -4.56
C THR A 150 -17.09 8.26 -5.14
N GLU A 151 -18.01 8.89 -5.87
CA GLU A 151 -17.78 10.23 -6.44
C GLU A 151 -17.44 11.27 -5.36
N PHE A 152 -18.11 11.21 -4.20
CA PHE A 152 -17.80 12.11 -3.09
C PHE A 152 -16.39 11.86 -2.52
N GLN A 153 -15.96 10.59 -2.40
CA GLN A 153 -14.61 10.26 -1.95
C GLN A 153 -13.57 10.78 -2.94
N LYS A 154 -13.76 10.57 -4.24
CA LYS A 154 -12.85 11.08 -5.27
C LYS A 154 -12.74 12.60 -5.22
N GLN A 155 -13.86 13.30 -5.09
CA GLN A 155 -13.85 14.77 -4.93
C GLN A 155 -13.08 15.20 -3.66
N ALA A 156 -13.26 14.47 -2.55
CA ALA A 156 -12.51 14.73 -1.33
C ALA A 156 -11.01 14.50 -1.52
N TRP A 157 -10.62 13.43 -2.21
CA TRP A 157 -9.22 13.11 -2.49
C TRP A 157 -8.58 14.08 -3.51
N ASP A 158 -9.33 14.52 -4.52
CA ASP A 158 -8.88 15.57 -5.44
C ASP A 158 -8.62 16.89 -4.71
N ALA A 159 -9.46 17.22 -3.71
CA ALA A 159 -9.22 18.38 -2.86
C ALA A 159 -7.95 18.23 -1.99
N LEU A 160 -7.58 17.01 -1.61
CA LEU A 160 -6.30 16.73 -0.95
C LEU A 160 -5.11 16.94 -1.88
N LEU A 161 -5.18 16.44 -3.11
CA LEU A 161 -4.15 16.62 -4.12
C LEU A 161 -3.87 18.10 -4.44
N ALA A 162 -4.87 18.96 -4.25
CA ALA A 162 -4.73 20.40 -4.41
C ALA A 162 -4.04 21.12 -3.24
N ILE A 163 -3.66 20.42 -2.15
CA ILE A 163 -2.91 21.00 -1.03
C ILE A 163 -1.41 20.96 -1.36
N PRO A 164 -0.74 22.10 -1.49
CA PRO A 164 0.69 22.12 -1.83
C PRO A 164 1.56 21.43 -0.77
N TYR A 165 2.72 20.97 -1.20
CA TYR A 165 3.72 20.44 -0.27
C TYR A 165 4.13 21.50 0.77
N GLY A 166 4.15 21.10 2.05
CA GLY A 166 4.47 22.00 3.16
C GLY A 166 3.31 22.84 3.68
N GLU A 167 2.13 22.75 3.06
CA GLU A 167 0.91 23.39 3.56
C GLU A 167 -0.03 22.39 4.23
N THR A 168 -0.86 22.92 5.14
CA THR A 168 -1.94 22.15 5.78
C THR A 168 -3.28 22.84 5.57
N ARG A 169 -4.36 22.10 5.73
CA ARG A 169 -5.73 22.59 5.72
C ARG A 169 -6.49 21.96 6.89
N SER A 170 -7.52 22.63 7.37
CA SER A 170 -8.46 22.00 8.29
C SER A 170 -9.53 21.22 7.53
N TYR A 171 -10.17 20.23 8.20
CA TYR A 171 -11.33 19.53 7.64
C TYR A 171 -12.47 20.51 7.26
N LYS A 172 -12.61 21.61 8.00
CA LYS A 172 -13.60 22.66 7.70
C LYS A 172 -13.30 23.37 6.38
N GLU A 173 -12.03 23.75 6.14
CA GLU A 173 -11.61 24.37 4.89
C GLU A 173 -11.78 23.43 3.70
N GLN A 174 -11.47 22.15 3.88
CA GLN A 174 -11.69 21.14 2.84
C GLN A 174 -13.19 21.02 2.51
N ALA A 175 -14.07 20.94 3.54
CA ALA A 175 -15.52 20.90 3.36
C ALA A 175 -16.06 22.14 2.65
N GLN A 176 -15.53 23.35 2.97
CA GLN A 176 -15.88 24.59 2.29
C GLN A 176 -15.48 24.55 0.80
N ARG A 177 -14.30 24.07 0.47
CA ARG A 177 -13.83 23.93 -0.92
C ARG A 177 -14.68 22.95 -1.73
N LEU A 178 -15.24 21.93 -1.11
CA LEU A 178 -16.19 21.00 -1.72
C LEU A 178 -17.61 21.57 -1.84
N GLY A 179 -17.80 22.86 -1.51
CA GLY A 179 -19.10 23.53 -1.59
C GLY A 179 -20.09 23.12 -0.51
N ASN A 180 -19.69 22.34 0.48
CA ASN A 180 -20.57 21.90 1.58
C ASN A 180 -19.89 22.06 2.96
N PRO A 181 -19.92 23.24 3.57
CA PRO A 181 -19.30 23.50 4.87
C PRO A 181 -19.82 22.63 6.02
N LYS A 182 -21.00 22.02 5.87
CA LYS A 182 -21.59 21.11 6.87
C LYS A 182 -21.07 19.68 6.75
N ALA A 183 -20.39 19.33 5.66
CA ALA A 183 -19.91 17.98 5.38
C ALA A 183 -18.61 17.60 6.09
N VAL A 184 -18.18 18.31 7.14
CA VAL A 184 -16.89 18.10 7.82
C VAL A 184 -16.67 16.64 8.23
N ARG A 185 -17.69 15.99 8.84
CA ARG A 185 -17.60 14.57 9.25
C ARG A 185 -17.51 13.62 8.05
N ALA A 186 -18.25 13.90 6.98
CA ALA A 186 -18.22 13.10 5.76
C ALA A 186 -16.87 13.22 5.04
N VAL A 187 -16.30 14.42 5.03
CA VAL A 187 -14.94 14.68 4.50
C VAL A 187 -13.89 13.93 5.31
N ALA A 188 -13.95 13.97 6.64
CA ALA A 188 -13.04 13.22 7.50
C ALA A 188 -13.15 11.71 7.26
N ALA A 189 -14.37 11.18 7.12
CA ALA A 189 -14.60 9.78 6.80
C ALA A 189 -14.05 9.41 5.40
N ALA A 190 -14.22 10.28 4.40
CA ALA A 190 -13.67 10.09 3.06
C ALA A 190 -12.13 10.09 3.06
N ASN A 191 -11.52 11.01 3.81
CA ASN A 191 -10.06 11.06 3.97
C ASN A 191 -9.51 9.80 4.66
N GLY A 192 -10.21 9.27 5.68
CA GLY A 192 -9.86 8.02 6.35
C GLY A 192 -10.05 6.76 5.49
N GLN A 193 -10.66 6.87 4.32
CA GLN A 193 -10.82 5.79 3.34
C GLN A 193 -9.93 5.96 2.11
N ASN A 194 -8.94 6.86 2.20
CA ASN A 194 -7.91 7.02 1.18
C ASN A 194 -7.06 5.76 1.10
N LYS A 195 -6.99 5.15 -0.08
CA LYS A 195 -6.25 3.92 -0.35
C LYS A 195 -4.84 4.16 -0.91
N VAL A 196 -4.49 5.41 -1.16
CA VAL A 196 -3.19 5.77 -1.76
C VAL A 196 -2.47 6.74 -0.82
N SER A 197 -1.96 6.19 0.27
CA SER A 197 -1.21 6.96 1.27
C SER A 197 -0.02 7.68 0.65
N ILE A 198 0.35 8.82 1.22
CA ILE A 198 1.44 9.70 0.78
C ILE A 198 1.10 10.47 -0.51
N LEU A 199 0.82 9.79 -1.62
CA LEU A 199 0.54 10.44 -2.90
C LEU A 199 -0.75 11.25 -2.83
N ILE A 200 -1.81 10.70 -2.22
CA ILE A 200 -3.01 11.46 -1.84
C ILE A 200 -2.81 11.93 -0.39
N PRO A 201 -2.46 13.20 -0.16
CA PRO A 201 -1.87 13.64 1.10
C PRO A 201 -2.92 13.93 2.19
N CYS A 202 -3.65 12.91 2.66
CA CYS A 202 -4.60 13.05 3.75
C CYS A 202 -3.95 13.54 5.05
N HIS A 203 -2.66 13.26 5.25
CA HIS A 203 -1.83 13.75 6.35
C HIS A 203 -1.62 15.29 6.36
N ARG A 204 -1.99 16.02 5.29
CA ARG A 204 -1.98 17.47 5.24
C ARG A 204 -3.27 18.10 5.76
N VAL A 205 -4.24 17.29 6.18
CA VAL A 205 -5.47 17.79 6.79
C VAL A 205 -5.43 17.55 8.29
N ILE A 206 -5.61 18.63 9.05
CA ILE A 206 -5.53 18.66 10.52
C ILE A 206 -6.86 19.10 11.13
N GLY A 207 -7.06 18.76 12.42
CA GLY A 207 -8.26 19.15 13.19
C GLY A 207 -8.24 20.59 13.68
#